data_9f6e220a7a76e14209511a37aa1e6483
#
_entry.id   9f6e220a7a76e14209511a37aa1e6483
#
_cell.length_a   1.000
_cell.length_b   1.000
_cell.length_c   1.000
_cell.angle_alpha   90.00
_cell.angle_beta   90.00
_cell.angle_gamma   90.00
#
_symmetry.space_group_name_H-M   'P 1'
#
loop_
_entity.id
_entity.type
_entity.pdbx_description
1 polymer ?
#
loop_
_entity_poly.entity_id
_entity_poly.type
_entity_poly.pdbx_seq_one_letter_code
_entity_poly.pdbx_strand_id
1 'polypeptide(L)'
;MWFPLTFILLIVNLALLASSANWSHPAFPLSNTAPNENSVTAAGGTSEVLSANVIAGDARTLLLESFFNKNNSPMAPYADLIVREADTYGFDFRLLPAIAMCESNLGKRVPLKSGFNPFGIAVYTGTQAGKNFDSWQEAIEWVGGYMYDRYFARGITTLEDIGAIWAPPSTTDGGSWADCVRYFQNSIF
;
A
#
# COMPACT_ATOMS: atom_id res chain seq x y z
N MET A 1 -43.15 -25.03 12.21
CA MET A 1 -41.88 -25.63 12.59
C MET A 1 -40.83 -25.30 11.52
N TRP A 2 -40.14 -24.14 11.65
CA TRP A 2 -39.17 -23.66 10.65
C TRP A 2 -37.89 -23.12 11.31
N PHE A 3 -37.50 -23.65 12.48
CA PHE A 3 -36.39 -23.14 13.28
C PHE A 3 -35.06 -23.92 13.24
N PRO A 4 -34.89 -25.12 12.66
CA PRO A 4 -33.59 -25.78 12.73
C PRO A 4 -32.58 -25.33 11.67
N LEU A 5 -33.01 -24.85 10.49
CA LEU A 5 -32.10 -24.55 9.39
C LEU A 5 -31.32 -23.22 9.60
N THR A 6 -32.01 -22.22 10.17
CA THR A 6 -31.38 -20.91 10.47
C THR A 6 -30.36 -21.02 11.61
N PHE A 7 -30.58 -21.90 12.58
CA PHE A 7 -29.67 -22.13 13.70
C PHE A 7 -28.39 -22.82 13.26
N ILE A 8 -28.47 -23.79 12.32
CA ILE A 8 -27.32 -24.48 11.73
C ILE A 8 -26.47 -23.50 10.91
N LEU A 9 -27.07 -22.62 10.11
CA LEU A 9 -26.38 -21.59 9.34
C LEU A 9 -25.61 -20.58 10.25
N LEU A 10 -26.18 -20.25 11.40
CA LEU A 10 -25.58 -19.35 12.37
C LEU A 10 -24.36 -19.98 13.05
N ILE A 11 -24.42 -21.26 13.38
CA ILE A 11 -23.30 -22.02 13.98
C ILE A 11 -22.16 -22.19 12.98
N VAL A 12 -22.47 -22.48 11.71
CA VAL A 12 -21.44 -22.64 10.66
C VAL A 12 -20.72 -21.30 10.40
N ASN A 13 -21.44 -20.17 10.39
CA ASN A 13 -20.81 -18.86 10.25
C ASN A 13 -19.96 -18.49 11.47
N LEU A 14 -20.37 -18.85 12.69
CA LEU A 14 -19.59 -18.59 13.90
C LEU A 14 -18.33 -19.45 13.96
N ALA A 15 -18.38 -20.70 13.48
CA ALA A 15 -17.22 -21.58 13.39
C ALA A 15 -16.19 -21.10 12.34
N LEU A 16 -16.63 -20.54 11.22
CA LEU A 16 -15.77 -19.94 10.20
C LEU A 16 -15.07 -18.66 10.69
N LEU A 17 -15.73 -17.86 11.53
CA LEU A 17 -15.14 -16.69 12.16
C LEU A 17 -14.11 -17.04 13.24
N ALA A 18 -14.28 -18.15 13.95
CA ALA A 18 -13.33 -18.60 14.97
C ALA A 18 -12.06 -19.23 14.36
N SER A 19 -12.13 -19.75 13.13
CA SER A 19 -10.97 -20.35 12.43
C SER A 19 -10.00 -19.32 11.86
N SER A 20 -10.39 -18.06 11.74
CA SER A 20 -9.56 -16.99 11.16
C SER A 20 -8.64 -16.29 12.18
N ALA A 21 -8.66 -16.68 13.46
CA ALA A 21 -7.94 -16.00 14.55
C ALA A 21 -6.50 -16.51 14.79
N ASN A 22 -6.00 -17.47 14.01
CA ASN A 22 -4.66 -18.05 14.19
C ASN A 22 -3.78 -17.87 12.95
N TRP A 23 -3.53 -16.66 12.52
CA TRP A 23 -2.47 -16.37 11.55
C TRP A 23 -1.18 -16.05 12.31
N SER A 24 -0.38 -17.08 12.53
CA SER A 24 1.01 -16.94 12.90
C SER A 24 1.79 -16.55 11.65
N HIS A 25 2.31 -15.33 11.61
CA HIS A 25 3.25 -14.92 10.57
C HIS A 25 4.50 -15.81 10.64
N PRO A 26 4.98 -16.40 9.53
CA PRO A 26 6.25 -17.07 9.53
C PRO A 26 7.35 -16.05 9.79
N ALA A 27 8.05 -16.19 10.92
CA ALA A 27 9.26 -15.44 11.20
C ALA A 27 10.37 -15.94 10.25
N PHE A 28 10.80 -15.10 9.31
CA PHE A 28 11.99 -15.38 8.53
C PHE A 28 13.24 -15.20 9.40
N PRO A 29 14.19 -16.15 9.39
CA PRO A 29 15.43 -15.98 10.14
C PRO A 29 16.25 -14.86 9.51
N LEU A 30 16.58 -13.84 10.30
CA LEU A 30 17.57 -12.82 9.96
C LEU A 30 18.93 -13.52 9.83
N SER A 31 19.39 -13.69 8.60
CA SER A 31 20.76 -14.10 8.32
C SER A 31 21.69 -12.94 8.62
N ASN A 32 22.35 -12.97 9.78
CA ASN A 32 23.45 -12.06 10.10
C ASN A 32 24.68 -12.46 9.27
N THR A 33 24.77 -11.98 8.05
CA THR A 33 26.03 -11.94 7.30
C THR A 33 26.67 -10.59 7.57
N ALA A 34 27.71 -10.60 8.42
CA ALA A 34 28.54 -9.43 8.65
C ALA A 34 29.22 -8.98 7.34
N PRO A 35 29.27 -7.68 7.03
CA PRO A 35 29.99 -7.20 5.87
C PRO A 35 31.51 -7.40 6.07
N ASN A 36 32.13 -8.04 5.09
CA ASN A 36 33.58 -8.21 5.02
C ASN A 36 34.21 -6.84 4.70
N GLU A 37 34.94 -6.30 5.66
CA GLU A 37 35.70 -5.05 5.49
C GLU A 37 36.91 -5.29 4.60
N ASN A 38 36.83 -5.01 3.32
CA ASN A 38 37.98 -4.78 2.47
C ASN A 38 38.34 -3.30 2.53
N SER A 39 39.26 -2.96 3.48
CA SER A 39 39.86 -1.64 3.55
C SER A 39 40.87 -1.48 2.42
N VAL A 40 40.55 -0.65 1.44
CA VAL A 40 41.50 -0.14 0.44
C VAL A 40 42.13 1.10 1.02
N THR A 41 43.40 0.99 1.46
CA THR A 41 44.21 2.11 1.92
C THR A 41 44.80 2.82 0.70
N ALA A 42 44.32 3.99 0.36
CA ALA A 42 44.96 4.92 -0.56
C ALA A 42 45.62 6.04 0.27
N ALA A 43 46.94 6.14 0.21
CA ALA A 43 47.75 7.16 0.88
C ALA A 43 47.63 8.52 0.15
N GLY A 44 47.43 9.58 0.93
CA GLY A 44 47.84 10.94 0.57
C GLY A 44 46.72 11.93 0.31
N GLY A 45 46.50 12.83 1.25
CA GLY A 45 45.73 14.06 1.07
C GLY A 45 44.67 14.27 2.15
N THR A 46 44.94 15.23 3.05
CA THR A 46 43.97 15.70 4.05
C THR A 46 42.74 16.32 3.37
N SER A 47 41.78 15.48 3.10
CA SER A 47 40.39 15.91 2.89
C SER A 47 39.61 15.22 4.01
N GLU A 48 39.07 16.00 4.94
CA GLU A 48 37.96 15.57 5.76
C GLU A 48 36.80 15.24 4.82
N VAL A 49 36.82 14.01 4.30
CA VAL A 49 35.60 13.43 3.73
C VAL A 49 34.75 13.18 4.95
N LEU A 50 33.82 14.11 5.19
CA LEU A 50 32.61 13.79 5.93
C LEU A 50 32.07 12.51 5.28
N SER A 51 32.41 11.37 5.87
CA SER A 51 31.74 10.10 5.54
C SER A 51 30.32 10.25 6.02
N ALA A 52 29.50 10.96 5.22
CA ALA A 52 28.09 10.70 5.21
C ALA A 52 28.00 9.21 4.88
N ASN A 53 27.63 8.40 5.86
CA ASN A 53 27.09 7.08 5.59
C ASN A 53 25.90 7.31 4.67
N VAL A 54 26.15 7.36 3.38
CA VAL A 54 25.12 7.18 2.38
C VAL A 54 24.73 5.72 2.57
N ILE A 55 23.82 5.48 3.51
CA ILE A 55 22.99 4.30 3.46
C ILE A 55 22.42 4.39 2.06
N ALA A 56 22.81 3.48 1.18
CA ALA A 56 22.27 3.42 -0.17
C ALA A 56 20.78 3.17 -0.01
N GLY A 57 20.01 4.25 0.14
CA GLY A 57 18.57 4.21 0.23
C GLY A 57 18.05 3.61 -1.07
N ASP A 58 17.02 2.80 -0.98
CA ASP A 58 16.37 2.29 -2.17
C ASP A 58 15.95 3.47 -3.05
N ALA A 59 16.42 3.51 -4.30
CA ALA A 59 16.12 4.58 -5.23
C ALA A 59 14.60 4.77 -5.42
N ARG A 60 13.82 3.72 -5.26
CA ARG A 60 12.35 3.75 -5.32
C ARG A 60 11.77 4.61 -4.20
N THR A 61 12.32 4.54 -3.00
CA THR A 61 11.94 5.40 -1.87
C THR A 61 12.15 6.87 -2.20
N LEU A 62 13.32 7.23 -2.75
CA LEU A 62 13.62 8.61 -3.14
C LEU A 62 12.69 9.13 -4.25
N LEU A 63 12.34 8.28 -5.21
CA LEU A 63 11.36 8.62 -6.24
C LEU A 63 9.98 8.91 -5.65
N LEU A 64 9.51 8.08 -4.70
CA LEU A 64 8.24 8.31 -4.02
C LEU A 64 8.27 9.55 -3.14
N GLU A 65 9.34 9.77 -2.37
CA GLU A 65 9.52 10.99 -1.58
C GLU A 65 9.45 12.25 -2.46
N SER A 66 10.16 12.23 -3.59
CA SER A 66 10.13 13.32 -4.57
C SER A 66 8.71 13.56 -5.10
N PHE A 67 8.01 12.50 -5.49
CA PHE A 67 6.64 12.56 -5.98
C PHE A 67 5.67 13.13 -4.93
N PHE A 68 5.76 12.64 -3.69
CA PHE A 68 4.91 13.12 -2.58
C PHE A 68 5.21 14.57 -2.23
N ASN A 69 6.48 14.96 -2.12
CA ASN A 69 6.89 16.31 -1.79
C ASN A 69 6.47 17.32 -2.88
N LYS A 70 6.67 16.97 -4.16
CA LYS A 70 6.19 17.78 -5.29
C LYS A 70 4.70 18.05 -5.23
N ASN A 71 3.93 17.12 -4.67
CA ASN A 71 2.48 17.22 -4.53
C ASN A 71 2.03 17.72 -3.15
N ASN A 72 2.92 18.09 -2.24
CA ASN A 72 2.62 18.50 -0.86
C ASN A 72 1.76 17.46 -0.12
N SER A 73 2.11 16.18 -0.25
CA SER A 73 1.38 15.07 0.34
C SER A 73 1.75 14.83 1.80
N PRO A 74 0.79 14.60 2.70
CA PRO A 74 1.08 14.15 4.07
C PRO A 74 1.66 12.73 4.12
N MET A 75 1.67 12.00 3.00
CA MET A 75 2.21 10.64 2.91
C MET A 75 3.72 10.61 2.63
N ALA A 76 4.38 11.74 2.43
CA ALA A 76 5.82 11.79 2.13
C ALA A 76 6.70 11.02 3.13
N PRO A 77 6.47 11.06 4.46
CA PRO A 77 7.27 10.31 5.43
C PRO A 77 7.12 8.78 5.33
N TYR A 78 6.17 8.30 4.54
CA TYR A 78 5.83 6.86 4.43
C TYR A 78 6.28 6.23 3.10
N ALA A 79 7.11 6.90 2.31
CA ALA A 79 7.61 6.41 1.03
C ALA A 79 8.31 5.05 1.16
N ASP A 80 9.18 4.90 2.16
CA ASP A 80 9.88 3.65 2.44
C ASP A 80 8.91 2.51 2.85
N LEU A 81 7.90 2.81 3.66
CA LEU A 81 6.88 1.82 4.00
C LEU A 81 6.14 1.32 2.76
N ILE A 82 5.77 2.20 1.84
CA ILE A 82 5.06 1.83 0.61
C ILE A 82 5.93 0.91 -0.27
N VAL A 83 7.24 1.17 -0.35
CA VAL A 83 8.16 0.30 -1.08
C VAL A 83 8.24 -1.09 -0.42
N ARG A 84 8.33 -1.15 0.92
CA ARG A 84 8.32 -2.43 1.65
C ARG A 84 7.03 -3.23 1.47
N GLU A 85 5.87 -2.57 1.50
CA GLU A 85 4.58 -3.22 1.24
C GLU A 85 4.53 -3.79 -0.18
N ALA A 86 5.01 -3.03 -1.17
CA ALA A 86 5.09 -3.49 -2.54
C ALA A 86 5.97 -4.74 -2.70
N ASP A 87 7.13 -4.75 -2.03
CA ASP A 87 8.05 -5.90 -2.03
C ASP A 87 7.46 -7.11 -1.29
N THR A 88 6.78 -6.87 -0.16
CA THR A 88 6.16 -7.91 0.65
C THR A 88 5.08 -8.65 -0.12
N TYR A 89 4.26 -7.93 -0.87
CA TYR A 89 3.10 -8.47 -1.58
C TYR A 89 3.31 -8.65 -3.09
N GLY A 90 4.49 -8.29 -3.61
CA GLY A 90 4.88 -8.53 -5.01
C GLY A 90 4.15 -7.68 -6.04
N PHE A 91 3.82 -6.43 -5.73
CA PHE A 91 3.22 -5.50 -6.70
C PHE A 91 4.14 -4.29 -6.98
N ASP A 92 3.83 -3.55 -8.04
CA ASP A 92 4.58 -2.34 -8.42
C ASP A 92 4.50 -1.27 -7.30
N PHE A 93 5.65 -0.81 -6.79
CA PHE A 93 5.74 0.20 -5.73
C PHE A 93 5.01 1.51 -6.05
N ARG A 94 4.78 1.81 -7.33
CA ARG A 94 4.06 3.00 -7.80
C ARG A 94 2.53 2.84 -7.73
N LEU A 95 2.03 1.61 -7.50
CA LEU A 95 0.59 1.33 -7.55
C LEU A 95 -0.18 2.07 -6.44
N LEU A 96 0.23 1.90 -5.18
CA LEU A 96 -0.46 2.56 -4.06
C LEU A 96 -0.41 4.09 -4.15
N PRO A 97 0.73 4.74 -4.45
CA PRO A 97 0.77 6.19 -4.67
C PRO A 97 -0.16 6.67 -5.79
N ALA A 98 -0.21 5.94 -6.90
CA ALA A 98 -1.08 6.29 -8.02
C ALA A 98 -2.57 6.18 -7.65
N ILE A 99 -2.97 5.12 -6.94
CA ILE A 99 -4.34 4.98 -6.41
C ILE A 99 -4.65 6.13 -5.46
N ALA A 100 -3.78 6.42 -4.48
CA ALA A 100 -4.00 7.52 -3.53
C ALA A 100 -4.11 8.89 -4.22
N MET A 101 -3.39 9.09 -5.33
CA MET A 101 -3.50 10.31 -6.12
C MET A 101 -4.89 10.42 -6.75
N CYS A 102 -5.41 9.35 -7.35
CA CYS A 102 -6.71 9.33 -7.99
C CYS A 102 -7.86 9.47 -6.98
N GLU A 103 -7.74 8.86 -5.81
CA GLU A 103 -8.82 8.81 -4.82
C GLU A 103 -8.92 10.07 -3.96
N SER A 104 -7.77 10.57 -3.49
CA SER A 104 -7.73 11.63 -2.47
C SER A 104 -6.73 12.74 -2.73
N ASN A 105 -6.13 12.78 -3.93
CA ASN A 105 -5.02 13.68 -4.21
C ASN A 105 -3.88 13.48 -3.17
N LEU A 106 -3.45 12.22 -3.01
CA LEU A 106 -2.42 11.78 -2.06
C LEU A 106 -2.74 12.13 -0.59
N GLY A 107 -3.94 11.85 -0.15
CA GLY A 107 -4.36 12.06 1.24
C GLY A 107 -4.75 13.50 1.59
N LYS A 108 -4.70 14.44 0.63
CA LYS A 108 -5.11 15.84 0.87
C LYS A 108 -6.62 16.04 0.90
N ARG A 109 -7.39 15.10 0.36
CA ARG A 109 -8.86 15.15 0.24
C ARG A 109 -9.47 13.88 0.78
N VAL A 110 -9.21 13.58 2.05
CA VAL A 110 -9.83 12.44 2.73
C VAL A 110 -11.24 12.82 3.24
N PRO A 111 -12.16 11.86 3.38
CA PRO A 111 -13.49 12.11 3.92
C PRO A 111 -13.40 12.68 5.34
N LEU A 112 -14.20 13.70 5.66
CA LEU A 112 -14.15 14.43 6.94
C LEU A 112 -14.39 13.54 8.17
N LYS A 113 -15.14 12.44 8.00
CA LYS A 113 -15.49 11.50 9.07
C LYS A 113 -14.68 10.19 9.03
N SER A 114 -13.70 10.11 8.15
CA SER A 114 -12.78 8.97 8.05
C SER A 114 -11.37 9.52 8.15
N GLY A 115 -10.71 9.29 9.27
CA GLY A 115 -9.29 9.64 9.43
C GLY A 115 -8.44 8.84 8.44
N PHE A 116 -7.31 9.35 8.06
CA PHE A 116 -6.21 8.69 7.34
C PHE A 116 -6.61 7.68 6.24
N ASN A 117 -7.66 7.99 5.44
CA ASN A 117 -8.15 7.11 4.37
C ASN A 117 -7.81 7.67 2.98
N PRO A 118 -6.54 7.56 2.52
CA PRO A 118 -6.11 8.14 1.25
C PRO A 118 -6.58 7.36 0.03
N PHE A 119 -7.03 6.11 0.24
CA PHE A 119 -7.40 5.18 -0.81
C PHE A 119 -8.93 5.09 -1.06
N GLY A 120 -9.73 5.91 -0.39
CA GLY A 120 -11.18 5.91 -0.58
C GLY A 120 -11.90 4.64 -0.13
N ILE A 121 -11.29 3.87 0.79
CA ILE A 121 -11.85 2.58 1.22
C ILE A 121 -13.21 2.75 1.88
N ALA A 122 -14.23 2.02 1.36
CA ALA A 122 -15.61 2.01 1.84
C ALA A 122 -16.26 3.40 1.88
N VAL A 123 -15.80 4.33 1.04
CA VAL A 123 -16.47 5.63 0.84
C VAL A 123 -17.60 5.44 -0.15
N TYR A 124 -18.84 5.72 0.31
CA TYR A 124 -20.03 5.61 -0.52
C TYR A 124 -20.51 6.98 -0.97
N THR A 125 -21.06 7.06 -2.18
CA THR A 125 -21.62 8.30 -2.74
C THR A 125 -22.60 8.95 -1.77
N GLY A 126 -22.44 10.26 -1.55
CA GLY A 126 -23.29 11.04 -0.66
C GLY A 126 -22.96 10.93 0.83
N THR A 127 -21.95 10.12 1.21
CA THR A 127 -21.46 10.06 2.58
C THR A 127 -20.09 10.75 2.68
N GLN A 128 -19.83 11.41 3.83
CA GLN A 128 -18.50 11.94 4.16
C GLN A 128 -17.76 10.97 5.10
N ALA A 129 -18.02 9.66 4.95
CA ALA A 129 -17.50 8.60 5.79
C ALA A 129 -17.04 7.43 4.93
N GLY A 130 -16.02 6.72 5.39
CA GLY A 130 -15.49 5.49 4.82
C GLY A 130 -14.86 4.66 5.93
N LYS A 131 -13.94 3.73 5.58
CA LYS A 131 -13.14 3.04 6.59
C LYS A 131 -12.27 4.07 7.32
N ASN A 132 -12.31 4.04 8.65
CA ASN A 132 -11.43 4.84 9.48
C ASN A 132 -10.13 4.09 9.75
N PHE A 133 -9.01 4.81 9.70
CA PHE A 133 -7.69 4.34 10.11
C PHE A 133 -7.13 5.29 11.16
N ASP A 134 -6.34 4.77 12.08
CA ASP A 134 -5.75 5.57 13.17
C ASP A 134 -4.48 6.32 12.73
N SER A 135 -3.89 5.91 11.60
CA SER A 135 -2.70 6.55 11.02
C SER A 135 -2.56 6.30 9.52
N TRP A 136 -1.70 7.08 8.87
CA TRP A 136 -1.29 6.81 7.48
C TRP A 136 -0.59 5.46 7.35
N GLN A 137 0.22 5.08 8.34
CA GLN A 137 0.90 3.80 8.37
C GLN A 137 -0.12 2.66 8.32
N GLU A 138 -1.09 2.65 9.24
CA GLU A 138 -2.14 1.61 9.27
C GLU A 138 -2.89 1.52 7.96
N ALA A 139 -3.23 2.65 7.34
CA ALA A 139 -3.92 2.67 6.05
C ALA A 139 -3.09 2.03 4.93
N ILE A 140 -1.78 2.30 4.89
CA ILE A 140 -0.86 1.76 3.88
C ILE A 140 -0.70 0.24 4.05
N GLU A 141 -0.40 -0.21 5.28
CA GLU A 141 -0.24 -1.64 5.60
C GLU A 141 -1.55 -2.42 5.33
N TRP A 142 -2.68 -1.87 5.74
CA TRP A 142 -3.98 -2.50 5.50
C TRP A 142 -4.28 -2.61 4.00
N VAL A 143 -4.04 -1.54 3.23
CA VAL A 143 -4.31 -1.55 1.79
C VAL A 143 -3.32 -2.45 1.04
N GLY A 144 -2.05 -2.54 1.45
CA GLY A 144 -1.08 -3.48 0.90
C GLY A 144 -1.60 -4.92 0.97
N GLY A 145 -1.98 -5.37 2.17
CA GLY A 145 -2.58 -6.69 2.38
C GLY A 145 -3.90 -6.89 1.63
N TYR A 146 -4.78 -5.88 1.64
CA TYR A 146 -6.05 -5.92 0.91
C TYR A 146 -5.85 -6.09 -0.60
N MET A 147 -4.87 -5.39 -1.21
CA MET A 147 -4.52 -5.52 -2.62
C MET A 147 -4.08 -6.96 -2.93
N TYR A 148 -3.24 -7.53 -2.09
CA TYR A 148 -2.81 -8.90 -2.25
C TYR A 148 -3.97 -9.89 -2.16
N ASP A 149 -4.72 -9.90 -1.06
CA ASP A 149 -5.79 -10.86 -0.79
C ASP A 149 -6.95 -10.75 -1.78
N ARG A 150 -7.30 -9.54 -2.15
CA ARG A 150 -8.47 -9.29 -3.00
C ARG A 150 -8.18 -9.48 -4.47
N TYR A 151 -6.96 -9.20 -4.93
CA TYR A 151 -6.59 -9.17 -6.33
C TYR A 151 -5.42 -10.10 -6.68
N PHE A 152 -4.23 -9.83 -6.21
CA PHE A 152 -3.01 -10.51 -6.69
C PHE A 152 -3.00 -12.00 -6.38
N ALA A 153 -3.40 -12.42 -5.19
CA ALA A 153 -3.52 -13.84 -4.82
C ALA A 153 -4.55 -14.61 -5.68
N ARG A 154 -5.41 -13.90 -6.39
CA ARG A 154 -6.43 -14.46 -7.30
C ARG A 154 -6.06 -14.32 -8.78
N GLY A 155 -4.84 -13.84 -9.08
CA GLY A 155 -4.38 -13.63 -10.45
C GLY A 155 -4.98 -12.39 -11.13
N ILE A 156 -5.64 -11.50 -10.40
CA ILE A 156 -6.16 -10.22 -10.91
C ILE A 156 -5.03 -9.21 -10.81
N THR A 157 -4.37 -8.90 -11.93
CA THR A 157 -3.14 -8.10 -11.95
C THR A 157 -3.20 -6.90 -12.89
N THR A 158 -4.21 -6.81 -13.77
CA THR A 158 -4.38 -5.68 -14.68
C THR A 158 -5.15 -4.53 -14.00
N LEU A 159 -4.84 -3.29 -14.36
CA LEU A 159 -5.54 -2.13 -13.81
C LEU A 159 -7.03 -2.13 -14.19
N GLU A 160 -7.38 -2.66 -15.34
CA GLU A 160 -8.75 -2.81 -15.83
C GLU A 160 -9.55 -3.76 -14.93
N ASP A 161 -9.01 -4.94 -14.64
CA ASP A 161 -9.69 -5.94 -13.81
C ASP A 161 -9.77 -5.47 -12.35
N ILE A 162 -8.72 -4.85 -11.83
CA ILE A 162 -8.72 -4.23 -10.50
C ILE A 162 -9.78 -3.13 -10.45
N GLY A 163 -9.79 -2.22 -11.42
CA GLY A 163 -10.72 -1.10 -11.51
C GLY A 163 -12.18 -1.53 -11.60
N ALA A 164 -12.46 -2.63 -12.29
CA ALA A 164 -13.82 -3.19 -12.37
C ALA A 164 -14.40 -3.60 -10.99
N ILE A 165 -13.52 -3.92 -10.04
CA ILE A 165 -13.91 -4.31 -8.67
C ILE A 165 -13.74 -3.13 -7.69
N TRP A 166 -12.68 -2.33 -7.86
CA TRP A 166 -12.37 -1.20 -6.99
C TRP A 166 -13.35 -0.05 -7.16
N ALA A 167 -13.59 0.33 -8.40
CA ALA A 167 -14.45 1.44 -8.79
C ALA A 167 -15.42 1.01 -9.90
N PRO A 168 -16.43 0.16 -9.62
CA PRO A 168 -17.33 -0.39 -10.63
C PRO A 168 -17.96 0.65 -11.57
N PRO A 169 -18.34 1.86 -11.11
CA PRO A 169 -18.87 2.88 -12.02
C PRO A 169 -17.91 3.29 -13.14
N SER A 170 -16.60 3.18 -12.94
CA SER A 170 -15.61 3.56 -13.94
C SER A 170 -15.64 2.68 -15.19
N THR A 171 -16.20 1.47 -15.11
CA THR A 171 -16.33 0.57 -16.27
C THR A 171 -17.29 1.12 -17.31
N THR A 172 -18.28 1.91 -16.90
CA THR A 172 -19.24 2.57 -17.79
C THR A 172 -18.69 3.85 -18.44
N ASP A 173 -17.59 4.39 -17.87
CA ASP A 173 -16.92 5.61 -18.33
C ASP A 173 -15.65 5.29 -19.16
N GLY A 174 -15.54 4.08 -19.70
CA GLY A 174 -14.40 3.67 -20.53
C GLY A 174 -13.14 3.32 -19.75
N GLY A 175 -13.25 3.04 -18.43
CA GLY A 175 -12.10 2.62 -17.60
C GLY A 175 -11.35 3.80 -16.96
N SER A 176 -12.05 4.89 -16.70
CA SER A 176 -11.47 6.15 -16.18
C SER A 176 -10.58 5.98 -14.94
N TRP A 177 -10.90 5.02 -14.05
CA TRP A 177 -10.07 4.70 -12.89
C TRP A 177 -8.71 4.10 -13.29
N ALA A 178 -8.72 3.10 -14.18
CA ALA A 178 -7.51 2.44 -14.66
C ALA A 178 -6.59 3.43 -15.40
N ASP A 179 -7.17 4.32 -16.19
CA ASP A 179 -6.44 5.35 -16.92
C ASP A 179 -5.81 6.38 -15.97
N CYS A 180 -6.54 6.81 -14.93
CA CYS A 180 -6.00 7.68 -13.89
C CYS A 180 -4.81 7.03 -13.18
N VAL A 181 -4.95 5.80 -12.71
CA VAL A 181 -3.88 5.08 -12.01
C VAL A 181 -2.68 4.88 -12.92
N ARG A 182 -2.86 4.45 -14.15
CA ARG A 182 -1.80 4.28 -15.14
C ARG A 182 -1.06 5.58 -15.40
N TYR A 183 -1.77 6.70 -15.58
CA TYR A 183 -1.17 8.00 -15.79
C TYR A 183 -0.23 8.38 -14.65
N PHE A 184 -0.68 8.21 -13.39
CA PHE A 184 0.15 8.57 -12.24
C PHE A 184 1.26 7.55 -11.95
N GLN A 185 1.07 6.25 -12.18
CA GLN A 185 2.17 5.29 -12.14
C GLN A 185 3.29 5.69 -13.12
N ASN A 186 2.93 6.12 -14.33
CA ASN A 186 3.89 6.55 -15.34
C ASN A 186 4.49 7.93 -15.07
N SER A 187 4.01 8.68 -14.09
CA SER A 187 4.54 10.00 -13.71
C SER A 187 5.54 9.93 -12.53
N ILE A 188 5.72 8.76 -11.94
CA ILE A 188 6.67 8.53 -10.84
C ILE A 188 8.01 8.05 -11.43
N PHE A 189 8.96 8.98 -11.58
CA PHE A 189 10.32 8.78 -12.12
C PHE A 189 11.36 9.46 -11.26
#